data_56a361d940def6b42239e52fb7c90479
#
_entry.id   56a361d940def6b42239e52fb7c90479
#
_cell.length_a   1.000
_cell.length_b   1.000
_cell.length_c   1.000
_cell.angle_alpha   90.00
_cell.angle_beta   90.00
_cell.angle_gamma   90.00
#
_symmetry.space_group_name_H-M   'P 1'
#
loop_
_entity.id
_entity.type
_entity.pdbx_description
1 polymer ?
#
loop_
_entity_poly.entity_id
_entity_poly.type
_entity_poly.pdbx_seq_one_letter_code
_entity_poly.pdbx_strand_id
1 'polypeptide(L)'
;MQILDKQNMIPYLQEHYPDFCKTGPITVSEIGDSEEDNPGLINHIFRVSNGKSSMIVKQGQERIRMDGAYQVPPMRNRQEYLSLKLRGEIIGKYVPKVYGIDYENNVFAMEDVSYLGNARVELSKNRMFPNLGRQMAEYSAAANFYTSEFYLDTPTFRNLCNAFTNTEMRNIMETWVFLREAPFPTNPDTEWLKKALQEDREFIAENFLLRHKFMSCPETLVHADTHTSNIFLNEEVIKVIDMEYTFGGPFSYDLGYFINSLITQFCAACFRPFLSEEGRRTYQAYILTQIVETYEYFVCYFKDFWDKDAKEVYRSCPAWRDKFIEGFLPDILGFACIPTFAVVLAPGDGWMDIAVIPDEKYRLNAKYMLVVLCRHLLVNRHKYATIQEAVEEILRICEDFLRKLENEVISCGKTMISAFT
;
A
#
# COMPACT_ATOMS: atom_id res chain seq x y z
N MET A 1 0.81 4.78 -30.53
CA MET A 1 0.50 5.44 -29.23
C MET A 1 0.94 6.90 -29.31
N GLN A 2 0.01 7.85 -29.17
CA GLN A 2 0.30 9.27 -29.01
C GLN A 2 0.73 9.53 -27.58
N ILE A 3 1.87 10.20 -27.38
CA ILE A 3 2.29 10.64 -26.04
C ILE A 3 1.58 11.96 -25.73
N LEU A 4 0.87 11.99 -24.61
CA LEU A 4 0.18 13.19 -24.15
C LEU A 4 1.13 14.10 -23.36
N ASP A 5 0.97 15.40 -23.60
CA ASP A 5 1.63 16.48 -22.90
C ASP A 5 0.66 17.67 -22.75
N LYS A 6 1.08 18.74 -22.10
CA LYS A 6 0.23 19.94 -21.92
C LYS A 6 -0.21 20.60 -23.22
N GLN A 7 0.53 20.43 -24.33
CA GLN A 7 0.25 21.08 -25.61
C GLN A 7 -0.84 20.35 -26.38
N ASN A 8 -0.83 19.00 -26.34
CA ASN A 8 -1.76 18.17 -27.09
C ASN A 8 -2.94 17.64 -26.28
N MET A 9 -2.95 17.87 -24.95
CA MET A 9 -4.03 17.41 -24.08
C MET A 9 -5.40 18.02 -24.44
N ILE A 10 -5.46 19.31 -24.75
CA ILE A 10 -6.76 19.94 -25.06
C ILE A 10 -7.39 19.37 -26.35
N PRO A 11 -6.67 19.24 -27.46
CA PRO A 11 -7.19 18.52 -28.65
C PRO A 11 -7.66 17.09 -28.33
N TYR A 12 -6.88 16.33 -27.56
CA TYR A 12 -7.25 14.99 -27.13
C TYR A 12 -8.56 14.97 -26.34
N LEU A 13 -8.74 15.89 -25.38
CA LEU A 13 -9.96 16.00 -24.60
C LEU A 13 -11.18 16.40 -25.44
N GLN A 14 -10.99 17.27 -26.45
CA GLN A 14 -12.07 17.67 -27.35
C GLN A 14 -12.59 16.49 -28.18
N GLU A 15 -11.70 15.56 -28.54
CA GLU A 15 -12.05 14.35 -29.27
C GLU A 15 -12.72 13.29 -28.38
N HIS A 16 -12.14 13.00 -27.22
CA HIS A 16 -12.56 11.89 -26.35
C HIS A 16 -13.58 12.27 -25.28
N TYR A 17 -13.61 13.54 -24.83
CA TYR A 17 -14.48 14.07 -23.77
C TYR A 17 -15.15 15.41 -24.18
N PRO A 18 -15.85 15.47 -25.33
CA PRO A 18 -16.38 16.73 -25.87
C PRO A 18 -17.36 17.43 -24.91
N ASP A 19 -18.16 16.70 -24.16
CA ASP A 19 -19.11 17.29 -23.23
C ASP A 19 -18.44 17.96 -22.03
N PHE A 20 -17.33 17.42 -21.56
CA PHE A 20 -16.50 18.07 -20.55
C PHE A 20 -15.93 19.40 -21.07
N CYS A 21 -15.46 19.41 -22.32
CA CYS A 21 -14.85 20.59 -22.94
C CYS A 21 -15.85 21.71 -23.26
N LYS A 22 -17.13 21.40 -23.51
CA LYS A 22 -18.18 22.40 -23.76
C LYS A 22 -18.56 23.22 -22.53
N THR A 23 -18.19 22.77 -21.33
CA THR A 23 -18.68 23.32 -20.07
C THR A 23 -17.99 24.64 -19.70
N GLY A 24 -16.74 24.85 -20.13
CA GLY A 24 -15.94 26.05 -19.86
C GLY A 24 -14.51 25.94 -20.39
N PRO A 25 -13.67 26.95 -20.13
CA PRO A 25 -12.27 26.95 -20.58
C PRO A 25 -11.48 25.83 -19.91
N ILE A 26 -10.67 25.11 -20.69
CA ILE A 26 -9.88 23.99 -20.20
C ILE A 26 -8.53 24.48 -19.70
N THR A 27 -8.19 24.08 -18.48
CA THR A 27 -6.83 24.19 -17.92
C THR A 27 -6.22 22.82 -17.72
N VAL A 28 -4.93 22.70 -17.96
CA VAL A 28 -4.16 21.46 -17.86
C VAL A 28 -2.94 21.70 -16.98
N SER A 29 -2.77 20.90 -15.94
CA SER A 29 -1.56 20.83 -15.13
C SER A 29 -1.07 19.38 -15.06
N GLU A 30 0.23 19.18 -15.09
CA GLU A 30 0.84 17.86 -14.85
C GLU A 30 1.15 17.73 -13.36
N ILE A 31 0.74 16.64 -12.75
CA ILE A 31 1.00 16.39 -11.34
C ILE A 31 2.50 16.13 -11.15
N GLY A 32 3.12 16.90 -10.26
CA GLY A 32 4.55 16.92 -9.99
C GLY A 32 5.31 18.09 -10.61
N ASP A 33 4.59 19.05 -11.18
CA ASP A 33 5.20 20.33 -11.61
C ASP A 33 5.41 21.29 -10.43
N SER A 34 4.68 21.11 -9.35
CA SER A 34 4.83 21.89 -8.12
C SER A 34 5.51 21.08 -7.01
N GLU A 35 6.23 21.74 -6.11
CA GLU A 35 6.86 21.11 -4.93
C GLU A 35 5.81 20.51 -3.96
N GLU A 36 4.57 20.96 -4.05
CA GLU A 36 3.44 20.45 -3.23
C GLU A 36 2.83 19.16 -3.79
N ASP A 37 3.05 18.89 -5.08
CA ASP A 37 2.58 17.66 -5.69
C ASP A 37 3.47 16.49 -5.27
N ASN A 38 2.85 15.38 -4.86
CA ASN A 38 3.55 14.09 -4.78
C ASN A 38 3.46 13.42 -6.17
N PRO A 39 4.46 13.61 -7.06
CA PRO A 39 4.41 13.04 -8.38
C PRO A 39 4.47 11.53 -8.25
N GLY A 40 3.53 10.82 -8.86
CA GLY A 40 3.65 9.38 -9.04
C GLY A 40 5.01 9.05 -9.70
N LEU A 41 5.65 8.00 -9.25
CA LEU A 41 7.00 7.64 -9.71
C LEU A 41 7.01 7.07 -11.14
N ILE A 42 5.88 6.56 -11.60
CA ILE A 42 5.79 5.69 -12.77
C ILE A 42 5.01 6.33 -13.92
N ASN A 43 3.85 6.96 -13.65
CA ASN A 43 2.92 7.40 -14.69
C ASN A 43 2.97 8.92 -14.95
N HIS A 44 2.58 9.33 -16.17
CA HIS A 44 2.26 10.72 -16.47
C HIS A 44 0.80 10.99 -16.12
N ILE A 45 0.59 11.92 -15.21
CA ILE A 45 -0.72 12.23 -14.63
C ILE A 45 -1.04 13.70 -14.85
N PHE A 46 -2.16 13.96 -15.49
CA PHE A 46 -2.63 15.31 -15.76
C PHE A 46 -3.92 15.58 -15.01
N ARG A 47 -3.98 16.72 -14.33
CA ARG A 47 -5.23 17.29 -13.85
C ARG A 47 -5.77 18.24 -14.89
N VAL A 48 -6.99 17.98 -15.33
CA VAL A 48 -7.69 18.84 -16.31
C VAL A 48 -8.95 19.39 -15.67
N SER A 49 -9.18 20.70 -15.85
CA SER A 49 -10.36 21.38 -15.31
C SER A 49 -11.03 22.23 -16.37
N ASN A 50 -12.37 22.28 -16.32
CA ASN A 50 -13.20 23.17 -17.17
C ASN A 50 -13.78 24.37 -16.37
N GLY A 51 -13.23 24.63 -15.18
CA GLY A 51 -13.67 25.71 -14.30
C GLY A 51 -14.89 25.37 -13.42
N LYS A 52 -15.63 24.30 -13.74
CA LYS A 52 -16.76 23.79 -12.93
C LYS A 52 -16.50 22.43 -12.31
N SER A 53 -15.72 21.60 -12.99
CA SER A 53 -15.32 20.27 -12.57
C SER A 53 -13.89 19.97 -13.02
N SER A 54 -13.28 18.97 -12.38
CA SER A 54 -11.97 18.48 -12.78
C SER A 54 -11.99 16.95 -12.91
N MET A 55 -11.03 16.43 -13.65
CA MET A 55 -10.75 15.00 -13.76
C MET A 55 -9.25 14.77 -13.89
N ILE A 56 -8.83 13.56 -13.52
CA ILE A 56 -7.46 13.08 -13.72
C ILE A 56 -7.41 12.29 -15.02
N VAL A 57 -6.43 12.60 -15.87
CA VAL A 57 -6.09 11.84 -17.08
C VAL A 57 -4.73 11.19 -16.84
N LYS A 58 -4.68 9.87 -16.86
CA LYS A 58 -3.48 9.07 -16.57
C LYS A 58 -3.06 8.30 -17.81
N GLN A 59 -1.78 8.44 -18.22
CA GLN A 59 -1.21 7.73 -19.36
C GLN A 59 -0.08 6.80 -18.92
N GLY A 60 -0.18 5.53 -19.28
CA GLY A 60 0.89 4.54 -19.16
C GLY A 60 1.91 4.72 -20.31
N GLN A 61 3.15 5.05 -19.96
CA GLN A 61 4.27 5.11 -20.91
C GLN A 61 5.26 3.99 -20.63
N GLU A 62 6.14 3.68 -21.61
CA GLU A 62 7.12 2.59 -21.46
C GLU A 62 8.21 2.88 -20.42
N ARG A 63 8.55 4.16 -20.24
CA ARG A 63 9.58 4.60 -19.31
C ARG A 63 8.95 5.13 -18.04
N ILE A 64 9.50 4.75 -16.90
CA ILE A 64 9.08 5.34 -15.64
C ILE A 64 9.60 6.77 -15.54
N ARG A 65 8.80 7.64 -14.92
CA ARG A 65 9.12 9.07 -14.77
C ARG A 65 10.38 9.28 -13.93
N MET A 66 10.59 8.46 -12.89
CA MET A 66 11.72 8.60 -11.96
C MET A 66 13.05 8.17 -12.56
N ASP A 67 13.05 7.13 -13.37
CA ASP A 67 14.26 6.60 -14.04
C ASP A 67 13.91 6.16 -15.46
N GLY A 68 14.25 6.99 -16.43
CA GLY A 68 14.01 6.69 -17.84
C GLY A 68 14.75 5.47 -18.38
N ALA A 69 15.65 4.84 -17.62
CA ALA A 69 16.31 3.60 -18.00
C ALA A 69 15.45 2.37 -17.70
N TYR A 70 14.55 2.42 -16.69
CA TYR A 70 13.68 1.31 -16.36
C TYR A 70 12.38 1.35 -17.18
N GLN A 71 12.05 0.22 -17.78
CA GLN A 71 10.86 0.08 -18.63
C GLN A 71 9.78 -0.74 -17.92
N VAL A 72 8.55 -0.27 -18.04
CA VAL A 72 7.33 -0.95 -17.57
C VAL A 72 6.29 -0.99 -18.67
N PRO A 73 5.42 -2.01 -18.74
CA PRO A 73 4.46 -2.12 -19.83
C PRO A 73 3.44 -0.96 -19.77
N PRO A 74 3.21 -0.20 -20.87
CA PRO A 74 2.19 0.84 -20.92
C PRO A 74 0.78 0.30 -20.62
N MET A 75 0.56 -0.98 -20.91
CA MET A 75 -0.72 -1.68 -20.67
C MET A 75 -1.12 -1.78 -19.21
N ARG A 76 -0.24 -1.47 -18.24
CA ARG A 76 -0.58 -1.43 -16.81
C ARG A 76 -1.76 -0.50 -16.52
N ASN A 77 -1.92 0.59 -17.30
CA ASN A 77 -3.07 1.49 -17.20
C ASN A 77 -4.41 0.82 -17.52
N ARG A 78 -4.39 -0.18 -18.41
CA ARG A 78 -5.60 -0.99 -18.67
C ARG A 78 -5.97 -1.83 -17.47
N GLN A 79 -4.98 -2.41 -16.81
CA GLN A 79 -5.18 -3.19 -15.58
C GLN A 79 -5.75 -2.29 -14.47
N GLU A 80 -5.18 -1.10 -14.31
CA GLU A 80 -5.67 -0.12 -13.34
C GLU A 80 -7.12 0.29 -13.64
N TYR A 81 -7.43 0.67 -14.88
CA TYR A 81 -8.80 1.03 -15.28
C TYR A 81 -9.80 -0.10 -15.02
N LEU A 82 -9.48 -1.33 -15.42
CA LEU A 82 -10.35 -2.49 -15.23
C LEU A 82 -10.54 -2.81 -13.74
N SER A 83 -9.47 -2.68 -12.95
CA SER A 83 -9.50 -2.87 -11.50
C SER A 83 -10.37 -1.81 -10.81
N LEU A 84 -10.20 -0.52 -11.14
CA LEU A 84 -11.03 0.57 -10.64
C LEU A 84 -12.49 0.41 -11.02
N LYS A 85 -12.77 0.03 -12.27
CA LYS A 85 -14.12 -0.21 -12.75
C LYS A 85 -14.80 -1.33 -11.96
N LEU A 86 -14.13 -2.47 -11.80
CA LEU A 86 -14.66 -3.61 -11.04
C LEU A 86 -14.90 -3.24 -9.58
N ARG A 87 -13.94 -2.60 -8.92
CA ARG A 87 -14.10 -2.17 -7.52
C ARG A 87 -15.13 -1.05 -7.39
N GLY A 88 -15.31 -0.23 -8.41
CA GLY A 88 -16.38 0.76 -8.48
C GLY A 88 -17.78 0.14 -8.44
N GLU A 89 -17.96 -1.03 -9.04
CA GLU A 89 -19.21 -1.81 -8.98
C GLU A 89 -19.42 -2.50 -7.61
N ILE A 90 -18.32 -2.90 -6.94
CA ILE A 90 -18.34 -3.59 -5.64
C ILE A 90 -18.50 -2.60 -4.48
N ILE A 91 -17.62 -1.58 -4.43
CA ILE A 91 -17.47 -0.67 -3.29
C ILE A 91 -17.13 0.76 -3.72
N GLY A 92 -17.87 1.29 -4.67
CA GLY A 92 -17.61 2.56 -5.37
C GLY A 92 -17.44 3.79 -4.47
N LYS A 93 -17.93 3.75 -3.22
CA LYS A 93 -17.70 4.84 -2.27
C LYS A 93 -16.21 5.03 -1.93
N TYR A 94 -15.38 3.99 -2.06
CA TYR A 94 -13.96 3.98 -1.67
C TYR A 94 -12.97 4.01 -2.84
N VAL A 95 -13.45 4.11 -4.06
CA VAL A 95 -12.58 4.25 -5.25
C VAL A 95 -13.02 5.42 -6.12
N PRO A 96 -12.12 6.05 -6.88
CA PRO A 96 -12.52 7.07 -7.85
C PRO A 96 -13.41 6.46 -8.94
N LYS A 97 -14.37 7.27 -9.39
CA LYS A 97 -15.17 6.92 -10.57
C LYS A 97 -14.28 7.00 -11.81
N VAL A 98 -14.33 6.00 -12.68
CA VAL A 98 -13.69 6.04 -13.99
C VAL A 98 -14.65 6.55 -15.06
N TYR A 99 -14.15 7.35 -16.00
CA TYR A 99 -14.97 7.97 -17.04
C TYR A 99 -14.82 7.31 -18.40
N GLY A 100 -13.65 6.73 -18.70
CA GLY A 100 -13.40 6.03 -19.96
C GLY A 100 -11.94 5.67 -20.14
N ILE A 101 -11.65 4.82 -21.12
CA ILE A 101 -10.30 4.40 -21.50
C ILE A 101 -10.13 4.43 -23.01
N ASP A 102 -8.99 4.97 -23.45
CA ASP A 102 -8.45 4.84 -24.78
C ASP A 102 -7.39 3.73 -24.79
N TYR A 103 -7.76 2.59 -25.36
CA TYR A 103 -6.90 1.41 -25.42
C TYR A 103 -5.71 1.58 -26.39
N GLU A 104 -5.82 2.44 -27.41
CA GLU A 104 -4.74 2.65 -28.37
C GLU A 104 -3.59 3.45 -27.78
N ASN A 105 -3.94 4.44 -26.95
CA ASN A 105 -2.98 5.34 -26.33
C ASN A 105 -2.65 4.99 -24.86
N ASN A 106 -3.26 3.95 -24.29
CA ASN A 106 -3.15 3.56 -22.86
C ASN A 106 -3.45 4.74 -21.92
N VAL A 107 -4.53 5.46 -22.20
CA VAL A 107 -5.00 6.62 -21.44
C VAL A 107 -6.36 6.31 -20.84
N PHE A 108 -6.53 6.61 -19.56
CA PHE A 108 -7.86 6.62 -18.97
C PHE A 108 -8.11 7.89 -18.16
N ALA A 109 -9.38 8.23 -17.97
CA ALA A 109 -9.79 9.35 -17.16
C ALA A 109 -10.60 8.87 -15.97
N MET A 110 -10.38 9.53 -14.83
CA MET A 110 -11.06 9.23 -13.56
C MET A 110 -11.38 10.50 -12.76
N GLU A 111 -12.18 10.33 -11.71
CA GLU A 111 -12.50 11.36 -10.72
C GLU A 111 -11.23 11.98 -10.15
N ASP A 112 -11.20 13.32 -10.11
CA ASP A 112 -10.18 14.06 -9.37
C ASP A 112 -10.54 14.06 -7.89
N VAL A 113 -9.75 13.34 -7.11
CA VAL A 113 -9.94 13.21 -5.65
C VAL A 113 -9.12 14.23 -4.86
N SER A 114 -8.61 15.30 -5.49
CA SER A 114 -7.78 16.33 -4.84
C SER A 114 -8.51 17.15 -3.78
N TYR A 115 -9.83 17.00 -3.65
CA TYR A 115 -10.60 17.55 -2.53
C TYR A 115 -10.32 16.81 -1.20
N LEU A 116 -9.61 15.68 -1.26
CA LEU A 116 -9.11 14.90 -0.14
C LEU A 116 -7.61 15.13 0.04
N GLY A 117 -7.11 14.94 1.26
CA GLY A 117 -5.68 14.92 1.54
C GLY A 117 -5.05 13.54 1.24
N ASN A 118 -3.80 13.52 0.80
CA ASN A 118 -3.05 12.28 0.71
C ASN A 118 -2.76 11.72 2.11
N ALA A 119 -3.16 10.47 2.39
CA ALA A 119 -3.10 9.90 3.74
C ALA A 119 -1.68 9.91 4.33
N ARG A 120 -0.65 9.60 3.53
CA ARG A 120 0.74 9.63 4.00
C ARG A 120 1.16 11.02 4.44
N VAL A 121 0.86 12.03 3.64
CA VAL A 121 1.18 13.43 3.94
C VAL A 121 0.45 13.89 5.20
N GLU A 122 -0.84 13.60 5.30
CA GLU A 122 -1.66 14.04 6.43
C GLU A 122 -1.27 13.34 7.74
N LEU A 123 -1.01 12.04 7.71
CA LEU A 123 -0.50 11.30 8.87
C LEU A 123 0.90 11.80 9.28
N SER A 124 1.76 12.15 8.31
CA SER A 124 3.09 12.69 8.59
C SER A 124 3.05 14.08 9.25
N LYS A 125 1.91 14.80 9.12
CA LYS A 125 1.61 16.04 9.87
C LYS A 125 1.00 15.77 11.26
N ASN A 126 1.00 14.53 11.72
CA ASN A 126 0.39 14.09 12.99
C ASN A 126 -1.14 14.28 13.04
N ARG A 127 -1.83 14.35 11.90
CA ARG A 127 -3.29 14.38 11.86
C ARG A 127 -3.86 13.00 12.14
N MET A 128 -4.99 12.95 12.81
CA MET A 128 -5.68 11.72 13.19
C MET A 128 -7.03 11.63 12.47
N PHE A 129 -7.33 10.45 11.93
CA PHE A 129 -8.55 10.13 11.18
C PHE A 129 -9.20 8.90 11.81
N PRO A 130 -10.15 9.07 12.73
CA PRO A 130 -10.68 7.99 13.56
C PRO A 130 -11.31 6.81 12.79
N ASN A 131 -11.77 7.06 11.56
CA ASN A 131 -12.41 6.04 10.75
C ASN A 131 -11.48 5.33 9.75
N LEU A 132 -10.19 5.68 9.70
CA LEU A 132 -9.26 5.18 8.68
C LEU A 132 -9.16 3.67 8.66
N GLY A 133 -8.88 3.05 9.81
CA GLY A 133 -8.75 1.60 9.93
C GLY A 133 -10.03 0.86 9.54
N ARG A 134 -11.17 1.32 10.04
CA ARG A 134 -12.47 0.75 9.72
C ARG A 134 -12.82 0.85 8.24
N GLN A 135 -12.57 2.00 7.60
CA GLN A 135 -12.87 2.22 6.18
C GLN A 135 -11.96 1.37 5.27
N MET A 136 -10.66 1.27 5.61
CA MET A 136 -9.75 0.39 4.90
C MET A 136 -10.11 -1.09 5.08
N ALA A 137 -10.56 -1.47 6.26
CA ALA A 137 -11.06 -2.82 6.52
C ALA A 137 -12.29 -3.16 5.67
N GLU A 138 -13.28 -2.26 5.61
CA GLU A 138 -14.48 -2.45 4.78
C GLU A 138 -14.12 -2.52 3.29
N TYR A 139 -13.26 -1.60 2.81
CA TYR A 139 -12.77 -1.61 1.44
C TYR A 139 -12.09 -2.94 1.10
N SER A 140 -11.11 -3.36 1.91
CA SER A 140 -10.32 -4.57 1.66
C SER A 140 -11.18 -5.84 1.75
N ALA A 141 -12.06 -5.93 2.74
CA ALA A 141 -12.94 -7.07 2.90
C ALA A 141 -13.90 -7.22 1.70
N ALA A 142 -14.53 -6.12 1.26
CA ALA A 142 -15.43 -6.14 0.12
C ALA A 142 -14.70 -6.44 -1.19
N ALA A 143 -13.60 -5.70 -1.47
CA ALA A 143 -12.82 -5.90 -2.70
C ALA A 143 -12.32 -7.34 -2.82
N ASN A 144 -11.88 -7.93 -1.72
CA ASN A 144 -11.35 -9.29 -1.69
C ASN A 144 -12.47 -10.33 -1.74
N PHE A 145 -13.52 -10.19 -0.93
CA PHE A 145 -14.58 -11.19 -0.87
C PHE A 145 -15.31 -11.32 -2.20
N TYR A 146 -15.75 -10.21 -2.80
CA TYR A 146 -16.54 -10.22 -4.03
C TYR A 146 -15.71 -10.52 -5.30
N THR A 147 -14.39 -10.58 -5.21
CA THR A 147 -13.52 -11.06 -6.30
C THR A 147 -12.96 -12.46 -6.05
N SER A 148 -13.45 -13.17 -5.04
CA SER A 148 -12.98 -14.51 -4.65
C SER A 148 -13.88 -15.63 -5.14
N GLU A 149 -13.38 -16.86 -5.07
CA GLU A 149 -14.15 -18.07 -5.32
C GLU A 149 -15.25 -18.30 -4.28
N PHE A 150 -15.22 -17.63 -3.14
CA PHE A 150 -16.31 -17.75 -2.14
C PHE A 150 -17.62 -17.15 -2.64
N TYR A 151 -17.53 -16.12 -3.45
CA TYR A 151 -18.66 -15.42 -4.06
C TYR A 151 -18.86 -15.81 -5.53
N LEU A 152 -17.82 -15.75 -6.35
CA LEU A 152 -17.87 -16.04 -7.78
C LEU A 152 -17.97 -17.55 -8.03
N ASP A 153 -18.63 -17.96 -9.12
CA ASP A 153 -18.48 -19.32 -9.62
C ASP A 153 -17.06 -19.61 -10.08
N THR A 154 -16.65 -20.87 -10.06
CA THR A 154 -15.26 -21.25 -10.35
C THR A 154 -14.76 -20.81 -11.74
N PRO A 155 -15.54 -20.96 -12.84
CA PRO A 155 -15.11 -20.42 -14.15
C PRO A 155 -14.93 -18.92 -14.16
N THR A 156 -15.84 -18.15 -13.58
CA THR A 156 -15.77 -16.69 -13.49
C THR A 156 -14.55 -16.26 -12.69
N PHE A 157 -14.31 -16.87 -11.54
CA PHE A 157 -13.13 -16.59 -10.72
C PHE A 157 -11.84 -16.88 -11.47
N ARG A 158 -11.72 -18.02 -12.16
CA ARG A 158 -10.53 -18.38 -12.94
C ARG A 158 -10.29 -17.41 -14.11
N ASN A 159 -11.34 -17.04 -14.83
CA ASN A 159 -11.24 -16.07 -15.90
C ASN A 159 -10.82 -14.70 -15.38
N LEU A 160 -11.31 -14.30 -14.21
CA LEU A 160 -10.91 -13.06 -13.55
C LEU A 160 -9.42 -13.07 -13.20
N CYS A 161 -8.91 -14.12 -12.56
CA CYS A 161 -7.48 -14.27 -12.28
C CYS A 161 -6.62 -14.27 -13.56
N ASN A 162 -7.09 -14.91 -14.64
CA ASN A 162 -6.39 -14.90 -15.93
C ASN A 162 -6.35 -13.51 -16.56
N ALA A 163 -7.43 -12.73 -16.49
CA ALA A 163 -7.49 -11.36 -17.02
C ALA A 163 -6.52 -10.43 -16.28
N PHE A 164 -6.25 -10.71 -15.00
CA PHE A 164 -5.33 -9.95 -14.15
C PHE A 164 -4.05 -10.75 -13.85
N THR A 165 -3.44 -11.40 -14.84
CA THR A 165 -2.15 -12.08 -14.65
C THR A 165 -1.03 -11.09 -14.34
N ASN A 166 -0.98 -9.95 -15.04
CA ASN A 166 -0.14 -8.78 -14.78
C ASN A 166 1.35 -9.11 -14.53
N THR A 167 1.92 -9.93 -15.39
CA THR A 167 3.22 -10.61 -15.18
C THR A 167 4.37 -9.66 -14.84
N GLU A 168 4.50 -8.56 -15.60
CA GLU A 168 5.62 -7.63 -15.48
C GLU A 168 5.54 -6.80 -14.18
N MET A 169 4.35 -6.27 -13.86
CA MET A 169 4.15 -5.48 -12.64
C MET A 169 4.28 -6.36 -11.39
N ARG A 170 3.73 -7.56 -11.45
CA ARG A 170 3.83 -8.57 -10.40
C ARG A 170 5.27 -9.01 -10.15
N ASN A 171 6.09 -9.15 -11.23
CA ASN A 171 7.51 -9.48 -11.11
C ASN A 171 8.28 -8.42 -10.30
N ILE A 172 7.91 -7.13 -10.38
CA ILE A 172 8.48 -6.09 -9.52
C ILE A 172 8.28 -6.44 -8.05
N MET A 173 7.05 -6.80 -7.66
CA MET A 173 6.77 -7.18 -6.27
C MET A 173 7.53 -8.45 -5.87
N GLU A 174 7.55 -9.47 -6.74
CA GLU A 174 8.16 -10.77 -6.47
C GLU A 174 9.70 -10.71 -6.36
N THR A 175 10.34 -9.77 -7.05
CA THR A 175 11.81 -9.63 -7.06
C THR A 175 12.30 -8.46 -6.21
N TRP A 176 11.75 -7.25 -6.37
CA TRP A 176 12.26 -6.08 -5.64
C TRP A 176 11.85 -6.10 -4.17
N VAL A 177 10.58 -6.46 -3.91
CA VAL A 177 10.05 -6.43 -2.55
C VAL A 177 10.45 -7.68 -1.78
N PHE A 178 10.17 -8.88 -2.31
CA PHE A 178 10.46 -10.12 -1.59
C PHE A 178 11.94 -10.54 -1.64
N LEU A 179 12.62 -10.38 -2.79
CA LEU A 179 14.03 -10.78 -2.92
C LEU A 179 15.00 -9.61 -2.69
N ARG A 180 14.50 -8.37 -2.65
CA ARG A 180 15.32 -7.15 -2.50
C ARG A 180 16.33 -6.99 -3.65
N GLU A 181 15.91 -7.41 -4.85
CA GLU A 181 16.70 -7.37 -6.08
C GLU A 181 16.25 -6.23 -7.01
N ALA A 182 16.04 -5.04 -6.43
CA ALA A 182 15.75 -3.85 -7.22
C ALA A 182 16.96 -3.46 -8.08
N PRO A 183 16.76 -2.91 -9.29
CA PRO A 183 17.86 -2.52 -10.18
C PRO A 183 18.57 -1.24 -9.76
N PHE A 184 18.20 -0.68 -8.61
CA PHE A 184 18.77 0.54 -8.06
C PHE A 184 19.90 0.24 -7.08
N PRO A 185 20.88 1.17 -6.90
CA PRO A 185 21.92 1.00 -5.88
C PRO A 185 21.30 0.93 -4.48
N THR A 186 21.86 0.10 -3.62
CA THR A 186 21.47 0.04 -2.21
C THR A 186 21.88 1.33 -1.50
N ASN A 187 21.08 1.79 -0.55
CA ASN A 187 21.42 2.92 0.31
C ASN A 187 22.71 2.60 1.10
N PRO A 188 23.78 3.42 1.01
CA PRO A 188 25.06 3.16 1.66
C PRO A 188 24.96 2.96 3.17
N ASP A 189 24.04 3.68 3.84
CA ASP A 189 23.89 3.62 5.31
C ASP A 189 23.25 2.30 5.78
N THR A 190 22.57 1.60 4.87
CA THR A 190 21.86 0.35 5.15
C THR A 190 22.39 -0.84 4.36
N GLU A 191 23.45 -0.68 3.57
CA GLU A 191 24.01 -1.77 2.74
C GLU A 191 24.44 -2.99 3.57
N TRP A 192 25.02 -2.77 4.75
CA TRP A 192 25.36 -3.85 5.68
C TRP A 192 24.16 -4.69 6.09
N LEU A 193 22.97 -4.10 6.14
CA LEU A 193 21.71 -4.77 6.47
C LEU A 193 21.34 -5.81 5.42
N LYS A 194 21.62 -5.56 4.14
CA LYS A 194 21.36 -6.53 3.06
C LYS A 194 22.07 -7.84 3.34
N LYS A 195 23.35 -7.76 3.74
CA LYS A 195 24.13 -8.94 4.10
C LYS A 195 23.60 -9.62 5.37
N ALA A 196 23.28 -8.86 6.41
CA ALA A 196 22.73 -9.40 7.64
C ALA A 196 21.41 -10.16 7.41
N LEU A 197 20.51 -9.60 6.60
CA LEU A 197 19.26 -10.28 6.23
C LEU A 197 19.48 -11.53 5.36
N GLN A 198 20.53 -11.58 4.55
CA GLN A 198 20.91 -12.77 3.77
C GLN A 198 21.49 -13.89 4.64
N GLU A 199 22.06 -13.57 5.80
CA GLU A 199 22.62 -14.51 6.75
C GLU A 199 21.58 -15.00 7.79
N ASP A 200 20.46 -14.27 7.96
CA ASP A 200 19.39 -14.60 8.90
C ASP A 200 18.48 -15.70 8.36
N ARG A 201 18.70 -16.93 8.76
CA ARG A 201 18.00 -18.10 8.24
C ARG A 201 16.51 -18.15 8.61
N GLU A 202 16.14 -17.66 9.80
CA GLU A 202 14.74 -17.61 10.24
C GLU A 202 13.98 -16.58 9.41
N PHE A 203 14.55 -15.38 9.26
CA PHE A 203 13.99 -14.35 8.39
C PHE A 203 13.80 -14.85 6.95
N ILE A 204 14.82 -15.49 6.36
CA ILE A 204 14.75 -16.01 4.98
C ILE A 204 13.65 -17.04 4.85
N ALA A 205 13.53 -17.97 5.80
CA ALA A 205 12.52 -19.03 5.75
C ALA A 205 11.10 -18.43 5.75
N GLU A 206 10.81 -17.49 6.67
CA GLU A 206 9.51 -16.82 6.76
C GLU A 206 9.22 -15.96 5.53
N ASN A 207 10.22 -15.21 5.03
CA ASN A 207 10.09 -14.44 3.81
C ASN A 207 9.77 -15.33 2.59
N PHE A 208 10.40 -16.48 2.46
CA PHE A 208 10.15 -17.41 1.35
C PHE A 208 8.78 -18.11 1.46
N LEU A 209 8.31 -18.41 2.67
CA LEU A 209 6.96 -18.93 2.88
C LEU A 209 5.91 -17.92 2.40
N LEU A 210 6.06 -16.64 2.78
CA LEU A 210 5.16 -15.58 2.34
C LEU A 210 5.27 -15.29 0.84
N ARG A 211 6.49 -15.29 0.30
CA ARG A 211 6.68 -15.15 -1.16
C ARG A 211 6.02 -16.30 -1.92
N HIS A 212 6.17 -17.53 -1.45
CA HIS A 212 5.51 -18.68 -2.07
C HIS A 212 3.98 -18.52 -2.03
N LYS A 213 3.42 -18.09 -0.90
CA LYS A 213 1.98 -17.80 -0.79
C LYS A 213 1.56 -16.68 -1.75
N PHE A 214 2.30 -15.60 -1.82
CA PHE A 214 2.06 -14.47 -2.73
C PHE A 214 2.01 -14.90 -4.19
N MET A 215 2.94 -15.77 -4.61
CA MET A 215 3.05 -16.22 -5.99
C MET A 215 2.04 -17.30 -6.38
N SER A 216 1.63 -18.17 -5.45
CA SER A 216 0.93 -19.41 -5.76
C SER A 216 -0.49 -19.51 -5.22
N CYS A 217 -0.95 -18.54 -4.39
CA CYS A 217 -2.29 -18.55 -3.80
C CYS A 217 -3.17 -17.44 -4.38
N PRO A 218 -3.76 -17.60 -5.57
CA PRO A 218 -4.72 -16.65 -6.12
C PRO A 218 -6.08 -16.86 -5.44
N GLU A 219 -6.26 -16.25 -4.27
CA GLU A 219 -7.47 -16.38 -3.46
C GLU A 219 -8.51 -15.30 -3.83
N THR A 220 -8.03 -14.15 -4.30
CA THR A 220 -8.82 -12.96 -4.65
C THR A 220 -8.04 -12.06 -5.60
N LEU A 221 -8.61 -10.94 -6.07
CA LEU A 221 -7.85 -9.88 -6.73
C LEU A 221 -7.32 -8.88 -5.71
N VAL A 222 -6.01 -8.90 -5.49
CA VAL A 222 -5.32 -7.92 -4.66
C VAL A 222 -5.02 -6.64 -5.44
N HIS A 223 -4.96 -5.52 -4.73
CA HIS A 223 -4.45 -4.25 -5.24
C HIS A 223 -2.93 -4.29 -5.43
N ALA A 224 -2.27 -4.94 -4.49
CA ALA A 224 -0.84 -5.19 -4.39
C ALA A 224 0.06 -3.97 -4.06
N ASP A 225 -0.51 -2.77 -3.91
CA ASP A 225 0.24 -1.56 -3.53
C ASP A 225 -0.58 -0.62 -2.63
N THR A 226 -1.13 -1.14 -1.53
CA THR A 226 -2.06 -0.44 -0.62
C THR A 226 -1.37 0.42 0.44
N HIS A 227 -0.22 1.02 0.12
CA HIS A 227 0.41 1.95 1.03
C HIS A 227 -0.35 3.30 1.12
N THR A 228 -0.11 4.05 2.19
CA THR A 228 -0.85 5.29 2.49
C THR A 228 -0.70 6.41 1.46
N SER A 229 0.29 6.38 0.56
CA SER A 229 0.35 7.34 -0.57
C SER A 229 -0.72 7.09 -1.63
N ASN A 230 -1.25 5.86 -1.72
CA ASN A 230 -2.31 5.47 -2.64
C ASN A 230 -3.71 5.60 -2.02
N ILE A 231 -3.80 6.27 -0.87
CA ILE A 231 -5.04 6.54 -0.15
C ILE A 231 -5.20 8.05 0.00
N PHE A 232 -6.33 8.56 -0.45
CA PHE A 232 -6.76 9.93 -0.21
C PHE A 232 -7.90 9.93 0.80
N LEU A 233 -7.92 10.91 1.72
CA LEU A 233 -8.88 10.91 2.81
C LEU A 233 -9.24 12.31 3.33
N ASN A 234 -10.37 12.36 4.00
CA ASN A 234 -10.75 13.37 4.96
C ASN A 234 -11.34 12.69 6.21
N GLU A 235 -12.05 13.42 7.06
CA GLU A 235 -12.65 12.88 8.29
C GLU A 235 -13.81 11.89 8.00
N GLU A 236 -14.41 11.95 6.80
CA GLU A 236 -15.63 11.21 6.44
C GLU A 236 -15.36 10.02 5.53
N VAL A 237 -14.42 10.14 4.59
CA VAL A 237 -14.25 9.15 3.52
C VAL A 237 -12.79 8.96 3.12
N ILE A 238 -12.48 7.74 2.65
CA ILE A 238 -11.23 7.43 1.94
C ILE A 238 -11.52 7.20 0.44
N LYS A 239 -10.48 7.38 -0.39
CA LYS A 239 -10.43 6.92 -1.78
C LYS A 239 -9.10 6.22 -2.03
N VAL A 240 -9.18 4.97 -2.50
CA VAL A 240 -8.01 4.15 -2.85
C VAL A 240 -7.78 4.23 -4.35
N ILE A 241 -6.54 4.53 -4.75
CA ILE A 241 -6.12 4.76 -6.14
C ILE A 241 -4.93 3.87 -6.51
N ASP A 242 -4.51 3.96 -7.76
CA ASP A 242 -3.24 3.38 -8.27
C ASP A 242 -3.19 1.86 -8.25
N MET A 243 -4.18 1.23 -8.89
CA MET A 243 -4.38 -0.23 -8.89
C MET A 243 -3.66 -0.94 -10.05
N GLU A 244 -2.54 -0.38 -10.54
CA GLU A 244 -1.81 -0.90 -11.70
C GLU A 244 -1.13 -2.26 -11.43
N TYR A 245 -0.91 -2.60 -10.16
CA TYR A 245 -0.34 -3.88 -9.73
C TYR A 245 -1.37 -5.00 -9.55
N THR A 246 -2.66 -4.76 -9.72
CA THR A 246 -3.72 -5.76 -9.46
C THR A 246 -3.47 -7.10 -10.13
N PHE A 247 -3.54 -8.18 -9.35
CA PHE A 247 -3.45 -9.58 -9.81
C PHE A 247 -4.16 -10.54 -8.83
N GLY A 248 -4.28 -11.82 -9.21
CA GLY A 248 -4.78 -12.87 -8.32
C GLY A 248 -3.77 -13.20 -7.21
N GLY A 249 -4.06 -12.86 -5.96
CA GLY A 249 -3.16 -13.01 -4.81
C GLY A 249 -3.87 -13.39 -3.50
N PRO A 250 -3.12 -13.50 -2.38
CA PRO A 250 -3.67 -13.92 -1.09
C PRO A 250 -4.47 -12.81 -0.40
N PHE A 251 -5.56 -13.17 0.29
CA PHE A 251 -6.46 -12.25 1.01
C PHE A 251 -5.75 -11.29 1.97
N SER A 252 -4.68 -11.76 2.59
CA SER A 252 -3.99 -11.05 3.67
C SER A 252 -3.02 -9.98 3.17
N TYR A 253 -2.72 -9.93 1.86
CA TYR A 253 -1.62 -9.11 1.36
C TYR A 253 -1.87 -7.61 1.46
N ASP A 254 -2.99 -7.14 0.89
CA ASP A 254 -3.31 -5.71 0.85
C ASP A 254 -3.45 -5.10 2.24
N LEU A 255 -4.12 -5.83 3.14
CA LEU A 255 -4.30 -5.37 4.52
C LEU A 255 -2.96 -5.33 5.27
N GLY A 256 -2.10 -6.33 5.05
CA GLY A 256 -0.74 -6.34 5.57
C GLY A 256 0.06 -5.14 5.07
N TYR A 257 0.00 -4.83 3.79
CA TYR A 257 0.73 -3.67 3.23
C TYR A 257 0.23 -2.34 3.80
N PHE A 258 -1.08 -2.19 3.99
CA PHE A 258 -1.63 -1.01 4.66
C PHE A 258 -1.14 -0.90 6.12
N ILE A 259 -1.18 -1.99 6.88
CA ILE A 259 -0.69 -2.04 8.27
C ILE A 259 0.82 -1.73 8.33
N ASN A 260 1.62 -2.13 7.33
CA ASN A 260 3.02 -1.70 7.23
C ASN A 260 3.17 -0.17 7.26
N SER A 261 2.30 0.55 6.53
CA SER A 261 2.33 2.01 6.55
C SER A 261 2.01 2.59 7.94
N LEU A 262 1.09 1.97 8.69
CA LEU A 262 0.78 2.39 10.06
C LEU A 262 1.95 2.09 11.03
N ILE A 263 2.58 0.93 10.91
CA ILE A 263 3.80 0.59 11.67
C ILE A 263 4.91 1.59 11.37
N THR A 264 5.09 1.96 10.11
CA THR A 264 6.08 2.97 9.70
C THR A 264 5.77 4.33 10.31
N GLN A 265 4.51 4.76 10.31
CA GLN A 265 4.08 6.00 10.98
C GLN A 265 4.34 5.96 12.49
N PHE A 266 4.09 4.84 13.15
CA PHE A 266 4.38 4.66 14.57
C PHE A 266 5.88 4.80 14.87
N CYS A 267 6.73 4.11 14.13
CA CYS A 267 8.19 4.20 14.29
C CYS A 267 8.70 5.61 13.98
N ALA A 268 8.21 6.26 12.93
CA ALA A 268 8.59 7.62 12.59
C ALA A 268 8.16 8.63 13.68
N ALA A 269 7.00 8.43 14.31
CA ALA A 269 6.51 9.27 15.40
C ALA A 269 7.42 9.22 16.65
N CYS A 270 8.21 8.17 16.84
CA CYS A 270 9.20 8.11 17.93
C CYS A 270 10.31 9.16 17.77
N PHE A 271 10.61 9.58 16.54
CA PHE A 271 11.75 10.46 16.20
C PHE A 271 11.33 11.80 15.59
N ARG A 272 10.10 11.92 15.16
CA ARG A 272 9.54 13.14 14.57
C ARG A 272 9.20 14.18 15.66
N PRO A 273 9.32 15.50 15.39
CA PRO A 273 8.96 16.50 16.37
C PRO A 273 7.44 16.54 16.62
N PHE A 274 7.09 16.77 17.89
CA PHE A 274 5.72 17.03 18.36
C PHE A 274 5.72 18.26 19.25
N LEU A 275 4.57 18.90 19.40
CA LEU A 275 4.39 20.07 20.29
C LEU A 275 4.57 19.68 21.76
N SER A 276 4.24 18.45 22.14
CA SER A 276 4.41 17.91 23.48
C SER A 276 4.58 16.41 23.44
N GLU A 277 5.14 15.85 24.51
CA GLU A 277 5.24 14.42 24.70
C GLU A 277 3.87 13.75 24.86
N GLU A 278 2.91 14.42 25.46
CA GLU A 278 1.51 13.96 25.53
C GLU A 278 0.89 13.84 24.12
N GLY A 279 1.11 14.86 23.26
CA GLY A 279 0.67 14.82 21.85
C GLY A 279 1.27 13.66 21.08
N ARG A 280 2.57 13.36 21.30
CA ARG A 280 3.24 12.19 20.71
C ARG A 280 2.57 10.89 21.16
N ARG A 281 2.37 10.70 22.46
CA ARG A 281 1.72 9.49 22.99
C ARG A 281 0.29 9.32 22.50
N THR A 282 -0.46 10.40 22.43
CA THR A 282 -1.83 10.39 21.88
C THR A 282 -1.83 9.94 20.42
N TYR A 283 -0.91 10.48 19.60
CA TYR A 283 -0.79 10.08 18.21
C TYR A 283 -0.34 8.62 18.05
N GLN A 284 0.63 8.17 18.85
CA GLN A 284 1.08 6.78 18.84
C GLN A 284 -0.05 5.81 19.22
N ALA A 285 -0.81 6.14 20.28
CA ALA A 285 -1.98 5.35 20.68
C ALA A 285 -3.04 5.30 19.57
N TYR A 286 -3.29 6.43 18.89
CA TYR A 286 -4.17 6.46 17.73
C TYR A 286 -3.70 5.49 16.63
N ILE A 287 -2.42 5.51 16.24
CA ILE A 287 -1.90 4.61 15.20
C ILE A 287 -2.08 3.14 15.60
N LEU A 288 -1.76 2.78 16.85
CA LEU A 288 -1.95 1.41 17.33
C LEU A 288 -3.44 1.00 17.32
N THR A 289 -4.34 1.91 17.71
CA THR A 289 -5.78 1.70 17.60
C THR A 289 -6.20 1.44 16.15
N GLN A 290 -5.66 2.21 15.19
CA GLN A 290 -5.98 1.99 13.77
C GLN A 290 -5.49 0.63 13.26
N ILE A 291 -4.37 0.11 13.75
CA ILE A 291 -3.91 -1.25 13.42
C ILE A 291 -4.91 -2.30 13.93
N VAL A 292 -5.33 -2.20 15.20
CA VAL A 292 -6.32 -3.11 15.80
C VAL A 292 -7.64 -3.05 15.03
N GLU A 293 -8.19 -1.86 14.84
CA GLU A 293 -9.46 -1.65 14.15
C GLU A 293 -9.43 -2.17 12.70
N THR A 294 -8.32 -1.96 12.00
CA THR A 294 -8.15 -2.46 10.63
C THR A 294 -8.32 -3.98 10.57
N TYR A 295 -7.68 -4.72 11.47
CA TYR A 295 -7.79 -6.17 11.50
C TYR A 295 -9.17 -6.64 11.97
N GLU A 296 -9.66 -6.13 13.09
CA GLU A 296 -10.90 -6.58 13.69
C GLU A 296 -12.12 -6.32 12.79
N TYR A 297 -12.20 -5.11 12.21
CA TYR A 297 -13.27 -4.79 11.27
C TYR A 297 -13.14 -5.57 9.96
N PHE A 298 -11.91 -5.86 9.48
CA PHE A 298 -11.74 -6.71 8.30
C PHE A 298 -12.32 -8.11 8.54
N VAL A 299 -12.02 -8.74 9.67
CA VAL A 299 -12.58 -10.04 10.04
C VAL A 299 -14.10 -9.96 10.20
N CYS A 300 -14.60 -8.89 10.82
CA CYS A 300 -16.03 -8.67 10.99
C CYS A 300 -16.75 -8.57 9.64
N TYR A 301 -16.31 -7.67 8.75
CA TYR A 301 -16.90 -7.50 7.42
C TYR A 301 -16.78 -8.75 6.55
N PHE A 302 -15.64 -9.46 6.61
CA PHE A 302 -15.48 -10.71 5.90
C PHE A 302 -16.52 -11.76 6.33
N LYS A 303 -16.76 -11.90 7.65
CA LYS A 303 -17.79 -12.79 8.19
C LYS A 303 -19.18 -12.37 7.74
N ASP A 304 -19.50 -11.08 7.80
CA ASP A 304 -20.81 -10.55 7.38
C ASP A 304 -21.06 -10.85 5.89
N PHE A 305 -20.07 -10.62 5.02
CA PHE A 305 -20.21 -10.93 3.58
C PHE A 305 -20.30 -12.43 3.34
N TRP A 306 -19.55 -13.24 4.10
CA TRP A 306 -19.66 -14.69 4.02
C TRP A 306 -21.06 -15.19 4.39
N ASP A 307 -21.58 -14.77 5.52
CA ASP A 307 -22.89 -15.23 6.01
C ASP A 307 -24.02 -14.78 5.09
N LYS A 308 -23.87 -13.65 4.43
CA LYS A 308 -24.88 -13.10 3.52
C LYS A 308 -24.76 -13.63 2.09
N ASP A 309 -23.57 -13.60 1.50
CA ASP A 309 -23.38 -13.67 0.05
C ASP A 309 -22.48 -14.82 -0.41
N ALA A 310 -21.87 -15.61 0.49
CA ALA A 310 -21.06 -16.75 0.07
C ALA A 310 -21.92 -17.82 -0.65
N LYS A 311 -21.30 -18.54 -1.60
CA LYS A 311 -21.92 -19.70 -2.22
C LYS A 311 -22.39 -20.70 -1.15
N GLU A 312 -23.53 -21.35 -1.37
CA GLU A 312 -24.15 -22.27 -0.40
C GLU A 312 -23.18 -23.37 0.08
N VAL A 313 -22.35 -23.89 -0.81
CA VAL A 313 -21.34 -24.91 -0.49
C VAL A 313 -20.35 -24.46 0.60
N TYR A 314 -20.04 -23.19 0.66
CA TYR A 314 -19.18 -22.61 1.69
C TYR A 314 -19.95 -22.15 2.91
N ARG A 315 -21.10 -21.48 2.71
CA ARG A 315 -21.95 -20.97 3.77
C ARG A 315 -22.48 -22.06 4.69
N SER A 316 -22.74 -23.27 4.14
CA SER A 316 -23.17 -24.44 4.92
C SER A 316 -22.11 -25.01 5.85
N CYS A 317 -20.84 -24.51 5.81
CA CYS A 317 -19.75 -25.00 6.65
C CYS A 317 -19.04 -23.88 7.42
N PRO A 318 -19.65 -23.29 8.47
CA PRO A 318 -19.03 -22.21 9.26
C PRO A 318 -17.68 -22.59 9.87
N ALA A 319 -17.49 -23.85 10.25
CA ALA A 319 -16.23 -24.33 10.80
C ALA A 319 -15.06 -24.20 9.83
N TRP A 320 -15.30 -24.30 8.51
CA TRP A 320 -14.28 -24.07 7.50
C TRP A 320 -13.97 -22.57 7.38
N ARG A 321 -14.97 -21.70 7.38
CA ARG A 321 -14.79 -20.24 7.41
C ARG A 321 -13.89 -19.83 8.57
N ASP A 322 -14.18 -20.32 9.77
CA ASP A 322 -13.46 -19.93 10.98
C ASP A 322 -12.00 -20.38 10.91
N LYS A 323 -11.74 -21.62 10.43
CA LYS A 323 -10.36 -22.09 10.17
C LYS A 323 -9.63 -21.27 9.09
N PHE A 324 -10.33 -20.81 8.07
CA PHE A 324 -9.72 -19.96 7.04
C PHE A 324 -9.32 -18.61 7.61
N ILE A 325 -10.18 -18.02 8.45
CA ILE A 325 -9.93 -16.74 9.13
C ILE A 325 -8.76 -16.85 10.13
N GLU A 326 -8.56 -17.99 10.80
CA GLU A 326 -7.40 -18.22 11.68
C GLU A 326 -6.05 -17.97 10.98
N GLY A 327 -5.99 -18.18 9.65
CA GLY A 327 -4.81 -17.88 8.85
C GLY A 327 -4.56 -16.40 8.57
N PHE A 328 -5.54 -15.51 8.78
CA PHE A 328 -5.42 -14.11 8.43
C PHE A 328 -4.38 -13.37 9.27
N LEU A 329 -4.43 -13.51 10.59
CA LEU A 329 -3.55 -12.75 11.48
C LEU A 329 -2.06 -13.00 11.21
N PRO A 330 -1.56 -14.25 11.21
CA PRO A 330 -0.15 -14.50 10.95
C PRO A 330 0.29 -14.05 9.54
N ASP A 331 -0.57 -14.19 8.54
CA ASP A 331 -0.24 -13.77 7.17
C ASP A 331 -0.25 -12.24 7.02
N ILE A 332 -1.25 -11.55 7.60
CA ILE A 332 -1.32 -10.08 7.61
C ILE A 332 -0.09 -9.49 8.31
N LEU A 333 0.28 -10.01 9.49
CA LEU A 333 1.48 -9.57 10.21
C LEU A 333 2.76 -9.83 9.40
N GLY A 334 2.84 -10.97 8.73
CA GLY A 334 3.95 -11.29 7.84
C GLY A 334 4.05 -10.32 6.67
N PHE A 335 2.97 -10.14 5.92
CA PHE A 335 2.94 -9.20 4.79
C PHE A 335 3.11 -7.75 5.22
N ALA A 336 2.70 -7.38 6.44
CA ALA A 336 2.99 -6.07 7.02
C ALA A 336 4.49 -5.80 7.22
N CYS A 337 5.31 -6.83 7.28
CA CYS A 337 6.75 -6.66 7.50
C CYS A 337 7.56 -6.60 6.20
N ILE A 338 7.13 -7.29 5.15
CA ILE A 338 7.92 -7.50 3.93
C ILE A 338 8.32 -6.21 3.21
N PRO A 339 7.44 -5.21 2.98
CA PRO A 339 7.82 -3.99 2.24
C PRO A 339 8.93 -3.18 2.91
N THR A 340 9.01 -3.22 4.24
CA THR A 340 10.04 -2.52 5.03
C THR A 340 11.46 -2.81 4.55
N PHE A 341 11.77 -4.09 4.31
CA PHE A 341 13.14 -4.51 3.98
C PHE A 341 13.58 -4.04 2.58
N ALA A 342 12.64 -3.92 1.65
CA ALA A 342 12.93 -3.34 0.34
C ALA A 342 13.14 -1.83 0.42
N VAL A 343 12.26 -1.12 1.14
CA VAL A 343 12.27 0.34 1.23
C VAL A 343 13.45 0.87 2.02
N VAL A 344 13.82 0.22 3.13
CA VAL A 344 15.00 0.62 3.92
C VAL A 344 16.31 0.45 3.15
N LEU A 345 16.37 -0.50 2.23
CA LEU A 345 17.52 -0.72 1.35
C LEU A 345 17.53 0.18 0.09
N ALA A 346 16.39 0.78 -0.26
CA ALA A 346 16.28 1.66 -1.41
C ALA A 346 17.12 2.93 -1.24
N PRO A 347 17.58 3.56 -2.35
CA PRO A 347 18.33 4.82 -2.28
C PRO A 347 17.49 5.93 -1.65
N GLY A 348 18.16 6.90 -1.03
CA GLY A 348 17.53 8.02 -0.34
C GLY A 348 16.96 7.68 1.05
N ASP A 349 15.99 8.45 1.50
CA ASP A 349 15.42 8.31 2.83
C ASP A 349 14.27 7.28 2.92
N GLY A 350 14.01 6.59 1.83
CA GLY A 350 12.90 5.64 1.78
C GLY A 350 11.54 6.33 1.70
N TRP A 351 10.58 5.87 2.51
CA TRP A 351 9.26 6.48 2.51
C TRP A 351 9.24 7.89 3.11
N MET A 352 8.35 8.74 2.59
CA MET A 352 8.13 10.11 3.06
C MET A 352 7.88 10.17 4.58
N ASP A 353 7.24 9.16 5.18
CA ASP A 353 7.00 9.06 6.63
C ASP A 353 8.28 9.25 7.46
N ILE A 354 9.39 8.72 6.96
CA ILE A 354 10.72 8.85 7.57
C ILE A 354 11.43 10.10 7.05
N ALA A 355 11.31 10.41 5.76
CA ALA A 355 11.98 11.54 5.13
C ALA A 355 11.61 12.90 5.76
N VAL A 356 10.39 13.03 6.31
CA VAL A 356 9.94 14.24 7.03
C VAL A 356 10.56 14.43 8.41
N ILE A 357 11.34 13.48 8.92
CA ILE A 357 12.11 13.64 10.17
C ILE A 357 13.27 14.57 9.87
N PRO A 358 13.41 15.75 10.52
CA PRO A 358 14.39 16.77 10.13
C PRO A 358 15.85 16.31 10.31
N ASP A 359 16.13 15.57 11.38
CA ASP A 359 17.47 15.10 11.74
C ASP A 359 17.81 13.77 11.07
N GLU A 360 18.92 13.74 10.34
CA GLU A 360 19.38 12.56 9.59
C GLU A 360 19.67 11.35 10.48
N LYS A 361 20.26 11.59 11.66
CA LYS A 361 20.50 10.52 12.64
C LYS A 361 19.20 9.91 13.13
N TYR A 362 18.18 10.74 13.32
CA TYR A 362 16.85 10.26 13.72
C TYR A 362 16.14 9.53 12.58
N ARG A 363 16.31 9.94 11.32
CA ARG A 363 15.82 9.16 10.16
C ARG A 363 16.44 7.77 10.13
N LEU A 364 17.75 7.68 10.33
CA LEU A 364 18.45 6.40 10.36
C LEU A 364 18.01 5.53 11.55
N ASN A 365 17.82 6.11 12.74
CA ASN A 365 17.31 5.41 13.90
C ASN A 365 15.88 4.88 13.67
N ALA A 366 15.02 5.64 13.00
CA ALA A 366 13.69 5.20 12.63
C ALA A 366 13.72 4.01 11.66
N LYS A 367 14.61 4.04 10.67
CA LYS A 367 14.84 2.91 9.75
C LYS A 367 15.28 1.65 10.52
N TYR A 368 16.22 1.79 11.45
CA TYR A 368 16.70 0.65 12.24
C TYR A 368 15.63 0.10 13.19
N MET A 369 14.91 0.97 13.89
CA MET A 369 13.77 0.55 14.72
C MET A 369 12.76 -0.25 13.90
N LEU A 370 12.41 0.25 12.73
CA LEU A 370 11.43 -0.39 11.84
C LEU A 370 11.92 -1.77 11.37
N VAL A 371 13.20 -1.92 11.04
CA VAL A 371 13.79 -3.21 10.64
C VAL A 371 13.78 -4.22 11.79
N VAL A 372 14.22 -3.79 12.99
CA VAL A 372 14.22 -4.65 14.18
C VAL A 372 12.81 -5.12 14.49
N LEU A 373 11.86 -4.21 14.50
CA LEU A 373 10.45 -4.51 14.75
C LEU A 373 9.88 -5.47 13.70
N CYS A 374 10.02 -5.15 12.41
CA CYS A 374 9.47 -5.97 11.34
C CYS A 374 10.12 -7.36 11.27
N ARG A 375 11.44 -7.46 11.51
CA ARG A 375 12.11 -8.76 11.62
C ARG A 375 11.52 -9.59 12.75
N HIS A 376 11.34 -9.00 13.93
CA HIS A 376 10.78 -9.69 15.08
C HIS A 376 9.34 -10.16 14.84
N LEU A 377 8.47 -9.27 14.34
CA LEU A 377 7.09 -9.62 14.05
C LEU A 377 6.98 -10.73 12.99
N LEU A 378 7.79 -10.66 11.93
CA LEU A 378 7.80 -11.63 10.84
C LEU A 378 8.12 -13.03 11.35
N VAL A 379 9.20 -13.18 12.10
CA VAL A 379 9.68 -14.47 12.61
C VAL A 379 8.75 -15.03 13.69
N ASN A 380 8.08 -14.17 14.45
CA ASN A 380 7.18 -14.57 15.54
C ASN A 380 5.69 -14.51 15.18
N ARG A 381 5.33 -14.24 13.91
CA ARG A 381 3.95 -13.99 13.48
C ARG A 381 2.92 -15.06 13.88
N HIS A 382 3.36 -16.30 14.05
CA HIS A 382 2.51 -17.42 14.47
C HIS A 382 2.34 -17.55 16.01
N LYS A 383 3.02 -16.71 16.79
CA LYS A 383 2.93 -16.73 18.26
C LYS A 383 1.79 -15.88 18.81
N TYR A 384 1.28 -14.94 18.02
CA TYR A 384 0.23 -14.03 18.45
C TYR A 384 -1.14 -14.66 18.20
N ALA A 385 -1.92 -14.81 19.26
CA ALA A 385 -3.30 -15.30 19.16
C ALA A 385 -4.29 -14.20 18.77
N THR A 386 -3.97 -12.93 19.09
CA THR A 386 -4.79 -11.76 18.80
C THR A 386 -3.95 -10.62 18.22
N ILE A 387 -4.62 -9.68 17.54
CA ILE A 387 -3.96 -8.47 17.04
C ILE A 387 -3.49 -7.58 18.18
N GLN A 388 -4.17 -7.61 19.33
CA GLN A 388 -3.80 -6.87 20.52
C GLN A 388 -2.44 -7.33 21.06
N GLU A 389 -2.20 -8.65 21.14
CA GLU A 389 -0.89 -9.20 21.53
C GLU A 389 0.23 -8.73 20.59
N ALA A 390 -0.03 -8.69 19.28
CA ALA A 390 0.93 -8.18 18.30
C ALA A 390 1.21 -6.67 18.49
N VAL A 391 0.19 -5.88 18.79
CA VAL A 391 0.31 -4.44 19.05
C VAL A 391 1.03 -4.14 20.37
N GLU A 392 0.76 -4.90 21.43
CA GLU A 392 1.51 -4.81 22.68
C GLU A 392 3.01 -5.12 22.46
N GLU A 393 3.30 -6.10 21.62
CA GLU A 393 4.67 -6.44 21.27
C GLU A 393 5.35 -5.35 20.41
N ILE A 394 4.63 -4.71 19.48
CA ILE A 394 5.11 -3.52 18.75
C ILE A 394 5.56 -2.44 19.75
N LEU A 395 4.70 -2.10 20.69
CA LEU A 395 5.00 -1.09 21.70
C LEU A 395 6.23 -1.48 22.53
N ARG A 396 6.26 -2.70 23.05
CA ARG A 396 7.36 -3.22 23.87
C ARG A 396 8.71 -3.16 23.15
N ILE A 397 8.76 -3.58 21.89
CA ILE A 397 10.01 -3.58 21.10
C ILE A 397 10.49 -2.16 20.84
N CYS A 398 9.58 -1.24 20.50
CA CYS A 398 9.95 0.15 20.24
C CYS A 398 10.43 0.85 21.51
N GLU A 399 9.81 0.62 22.66
CA GLU A 399 10.26 1.14 23.96
C GLU A 399 11.64 0.57 24.35
N ASP A 400 11.86 -0.73 24.14
CA ASP A 400 13.15 -1.36 24.41
C ASP A 400 14.26 -0.81 23.50
N PHE A 401 13.95 -0.56 22.22
CA PHE A 401 14.86 0.07 21.27
C PHE A 401 15.24 1.49 21.72
N LEU A 402 14.26 2.34 22.08
CA LEU A 402 14.51 3.70 22.56
C LEU A 402 15.37 3.70 23.81
N ARG A 403 15.08 2.85 24.80
CA ARG A 403 15.87 2.71 26.03
C ARG A 403 17.32 2.31 25.75
N LYS A 404 17.55 1.37 24.83
CA LYS A 404 18.90 0.99 24.41
C LYS A 404 19.64 2.11 23.71
N LEU A 405 18.93 2.91 22.93
CA LEU A 405 19.48 4.07 22.25
C LEU A 405 19.92 5.17 23.23
N GLU A 406 19.10 5.47 24.24
CA GLU A 406 19.40 6.44 25.31
C GLU A 406 20.62 6.03 26.15
N ASN A 407 20.81 4.75 26.39
CA ASN A 407 21.94 4.22 27.17
C ASN A 407 23.24 4.05 26.34
N GLU A 408 23.31 4.60 25.13
CA GLU A 408 24.45 4.50 24.19
C GLU A 408 24.90 3.05 23.88
N VAL A 409 24.08 2.06 24.21
CA VAL A 409 24.36 0.64 23.93
C VAL A 409 24.39 0.39 22.42
N ILE A 410 23.79 1.31 21.65
CA ILE A 410 23.68 1.24 20.20
C ILE A 410 24.43 2.43 19.59
N SER A 411 25.73 2.30 19.40
CA SER A 411 26.55 3.33 18.74
C SER A 411 26.86 3.06 17.26
N CYS A 412 26.56 1.84 16.77
CA CYS A 412 26.82 1.45 15.39
C CYS A 412 25.80 0.42 14.92
N GLY A 413 25.28 0.59 13.70
CA GLY A 413 24.22 -0.27 13.13
C GLY A 413 24.51 -1.78 13.13
N LYS A 414 25.80 -2.18 13.14
CA LYS A 414 26.21 -3.59 13.21
C LYS A 414 25.91 -4.24 14.57
N THR A 415 25.89 -3.46 15.65
CA THR A 415 25.60 -3.96 17.02
C THR A 415 24.09 -4.12 17.24
N MET A 416 23.27 -3.47 16.40
CA MET A 416 21.82 -3.45 16.57
C MET A 416 21.16 -4.82 16.32
N ILE A 417 21.48 -5.50 15.22
CA ILE A 417 20.83 -6.80 14.93
C ILE A 417 21.31 -7.85 15.91
N SER A 418 22.59 -7.90 16.28
CA SER A 418 23.08 -8.83 17.30
C SER A 418 22.56 -8.57 18.72
N ALA A 419 22.04 -7.38 19.00
CA ALA A 419 21.43 -7.06 20.29
C ALA A 419 19.92 -7.43 20.36
N PHE A 420 19.32 -7.80 19.22
CA PHE A 420 17.90 -8.14 19.10
C PHE A 420 17.66 -9.54 18.48
N THR A 421 18.70 -10.24 18.04
CA THR A 421 18.72 -11.67 17.74
C THR A 421 19.16 -12.47 18.97
#